data_295bb761d5017d96c8be2fb0e6f4b108
#
_entry.id   295bb761d5017d96c8be2fb0e6f4b108
#
_cell.length_a   1.000
_cell.length_b   1.000
_cell.length_c   1.000
_cell.angle_alpha   90.00
_cell.angle_beta   90.00
_cell.angle_gamma   90.00
#
_symmetry.space_group_name_H-M   'P 1'
#
loop_
_entity.id
_entity.type
_entity.pdbx_description
1 polymer ?
#
loop_
_entity_poly.entity_id
_entity_poly.type
_entity_poly.pdbx_seq_one_letter_code
_entity_poly.pdbx_strand_id
1 'polypeptide(L)'
;MLEVAQKYLQLKSGEYYKCFGKVDKVVGLTIESIGPKAKLNDLCMIFLDKERRDYVMSEVVGFKDSHIILMPFDNVEGVGVGCIVENTGHPLTVAVGDELLGHTVDGIGRVTDCDEKDLELDSEYPIEAPPPDPMSREIISDVLPLGVKAVDGLITVGKGQRIGIFAGSGVGKSTLLGMFARNTKADINVIALIGERGREVREFIERDLGPEGMARSVVVLSLIHISEPTRPRLIS
;
A
#
# COMPACT_ATOMS: atom_id res chain seq x y z
N MET A 1 -4.28 47.32 11.55
CA MET A 1 -3.02 46.86 12.19
C MET A 1 -3.14 45.44 12.72
N LEU A 2 -4.21 45.02 13.39
CA LEU A 2 -4.42 43.63 13.88
C LEU A 2 -4.52 42.60 12.75
N GLU A 3 -5.19 42.91 11.64
CA GLU A 3 -5.32 42.04 10.47
C GLU A 3 -3.97 41.71 9.77
N VAL A 4 -3.11 42.74 9.69
CA VAL A 4 -1.77 42.59 9.12
C VAL A 4 -0.90 41.74 10.05
N ALA A 5 -1.00 41.93 11.36
CA ALA A 5 -0.27 41.13 12.34
C ALA A 5 -0.73 39.66 12.35
N GLN A 6 -2.03 39.37 12.19
CA GLN A 6 -2.55 38.00 12.05
C GLN A 6 -2.06 37.35 10.77
N LYS A 7 -2.01 38.06 9.67
CA LYS A 7 -1.46 37.57 8.40
C LYS A 7 0.04 37.28 8.51
N TYR A 8 0.81 38.08 9.25
CA TYR A 8 2.22 37.83 9.55
C TYR A 8 2.44 36.65 10.52
N LEU A 9 1.52 36.39 11.45
CA LEU A 9 1.56 35.24 12.36
C LEU A 9 1.25 33.95 11.62
N GLN A 10 0.32 33.96 10.67
CA GLN A 10 0.09 32.84 9.76
C GLN A 10 1.29 32.54 8.86
N LEU A 11 2.03 33.57 8.43
CA LEU A 11 3.25 33.44 7.67
C LEU A 11 4.40 32.76 8.46
N LYS A 12 4.41 32.84 9.79
CA LYS A 12 5.45 32.21 10.64
C LYS A 12 5.29 30.70 10.81
N SER A 13 4.16 30.11 10.48
CA SER A 13 3.85 28.70 10.64
C SER A 13 3.93 27.88 9.32
N GLY A 14 4.24 28.53 8.20
CA GLY A 14 4.37 27.85 6.90
C GLY A 14 5.83 27.55 6.54
N GLU A 15 6.09 26.37 6.01
CA GLU A 15 7.35 26.08 5.35
C GLU A 15 7.44 26.84 4.02
N TYR A 16 8.15 28.00 4.04
CA TYR A 16 8.30 28.87 2.86
C TYR A 16 9.34 28.42 1.86
N TYR A 17 10.10 27.37 2.17
CA TYR A 17 11.19 26.90 1.32
C TYR A 17 11.00 25.40 1.03
N LYS A 18 10.78 25.07 -0.22
CA LYS A 18 10.86 23.71 -0.70
C LYS A 18 12.31 23.40 -1.06
N CYS A 19 12.88 22.38 -0.45
CA CYS A 19 14.20 21.90 -0.79
C CYS A 19 14.08 20.80 -1.85
N PHE A 20 14.72 21.01 -2.99
CA PHE A 20 14.76 20.03 -4.05
C PHE A 20 16.13 19.33 -4.08
N GLY A 21 16.09 18.06 -4.43
CA GLY A 21 17.27 17.28 -4.82
C GLY A 21 17.32 17.06 -6.32
N LYS A 22 18.33 16.32 -6.73
CA LYS A 22 18.49 15.84 -8.11
C LYS A 22 18.96 14.41 -8.13
N VAL A 23 18.40 13.62 -9.01
CA VAL A 23 18.89 12.29 -9.29
C VAL A 23 20.32 12.38 -9.81
N ASP A 24 21.24 11.70 -9.14
CA ASP A 24 22.64 11.59 -9.51
C ASP A 24 22.89 10.27 -10.26
N LYS A 25 22.27 9.17 -9.80
CA LYS A 25 22.52 7.85 -10.33
C LYS A 25 21.31 6.95 -10.20
N VAL A 26 21.11 6.08 -11.19
CA VAL A 26 20.11 5.00 -11.14
C VAL A 26 20.85 3.67 -11.17
N VAL A 27 20.65 2.81 -10.16
CA VAL A 27 21.34 1.53 -10.02
C VAL A 27 20.33 0.42 -9.74
N GLY A 28 20.02 -0.35 -10.75
CA GLY A 28 19.00 -1.41 -10.61
C GLY A 28 17.64 -0.83 -10.24
N LEU A 29 17.13 -1.18 -9.07
CA LEU A 29 15.84 -0.72 -8.55
C LEU A 29 15.97 0.50 -7.62
N THR A 30 17.16 1.01 -7.38
CA THR A 30 17.41 2.12 -6.47
C THR A 30 17.90 3.34 -7.22
N ILE A 31 17.54 4.51 -6.72
CA ILE A 31 17.89 5.81 -7.28
C ILE A 31 18.66 6.57 -6.20
N GLU A 32 19.88 6.99 -6.52
CA GLU A 32 20.70 7.84 -5.66
C GLU A 32 20.42 9.31 -6.03
N SER A 33 20.05 10.14 -5.05
CA SER A 33 19.77 11.56 -5.24
C SER A 33 20.60 12.44 -4.30
N ILE A 34 21.12 13.54 -4.81
CA ILE A 34 21.76 14.60 -4.00
C ILE A 34 20.64 15.48 -3.44
N GLY A 35 20.33 15.31 -2.13
CA GLY A 35 19.13 15.93 -1.52
C GLY A 35 17.83 15.38 -2.11
N PRO A 36 16.67 15.94 -1.65
CA PRO A 36 16.51 16.94 -0.59
C PRO A 36 16.84 16.40 0.80
N LYS A 37 16.72 17.24 1.85
CA LYS A 37 16.73 16.72 3.22
C LYS A 37 15.52 15.82 3.42
N ALA A 38 15.76 14.60 3.86
CA ALA A 38 14.72 13.60 4.06
C ALA A 38 15.05 12.73 5.28
N LYS A 39 14.04 12.05 5.80
CA LYS A 39 14.16 11.01 6.81
C LYS A 39 13.96 9.66 6.15
N LEU A 40 14.30 8.59 6.85
CA LEU A 40 13.97 7.24 6.44
C LEU A 40 12.44 7.12 6.34
N ASN A 41 11.96 6.42 5.32
CA ASN A 41 10.55 6.20 5.00
C ASN A 41 9.78 7.46 4.51
N ASP A 42 10.45 8.62 4.36
CA ASP A 42 9.80 9.78 3.73
C ASP A 42 9.44 9.45 2.28
N LEU A 43 8.26 9.92 1.87
CA LEU A 43 7.81 9.86 0.48
C LEU A 43 8.45 10.98 -0.33
N CYS A 44 9.05 10.63 -1.47
CA CYS A 44 9.63 11.57 -2.41
C CYS A 44 8.98 11.45 -3.79
N MET A 45 8.83 12.57 -4.48
CA MET A 45 8.39 12.64 -5.87
C MET A 45 9.58 12.92 -6.78
N ILE A 46 9.81 12.08 -7.78
CA ILE A 46 10.84 12.26 -8.80
C ILE A 46 10.16 12.74 -10.06
N PHE A 47 10.33 14.00 -10.41
CA PHE A 47 9.69 14.61 -11.57
C PHE A 47 10.41 14.23 -12.87
N LEU A 48 9.63 13.72 -13.82
CA LEU A 48 10.11 13.30 -15.13
C LEU A 48 10.24 14.46 -16.10
N ASP A 49 9.39 15.49 -15.92
CA ASP A 49 9.32 16.67 -16.76
C ASP A 49 9.66 17.96 -15.99
N LYS A 50 10.00 19.01 -16.75
CA LYS A 50 10.30 20.35 -16.18
C LYS A 50 9.05 21.06 -15.64
N GLU A 51 7.89 20.67 -16.13
CA GLU A 51 6.60 21.26 -15.76
C GLU A 51 6.02 20.60 -14.52
N ARG A 52 6.66 19.53 -14.03
CA ARG A 52 6.31 18.78 -12.81
C ARG A 52 4.91 18.21 -12.82
N ARG A 53 4.45 17.76 -13.99
CA ARG A 53 3.16 17.10 -14.16
C ARG A 53 3.27 15.61 -13.97
N ASP A 54 4.35 15.03 -14.52
CA ASP A 54 4.60 13.60 -14.45
C ASP A 54 5.69 13.33 -13.41
N TYR A 55 5.42 12.41 -12.51
CA TYR A 55 6.34 12.02 -11.45
C TYR A 55 6.24 10.55 -11.09
N VAL A 56 7.32 10.02 -10.54
CA VAL A 56 7.39 8.68 -9.94
C VAL A 56 7.46 8.86 -8.43
N MET A 57 6.57 8.19 -7.71
CA MET A 57 6.63 8.13 -6.26
C MET A 57 7.71 7.15 -5.82
N SER A 58 8.47 7.54 -4.80
CA SER A 58 9.57 6.75 -4.26
C SER A 58 9.71 6.97 -2.76
N GLU A 59 10.21 5.96 -2.07
CA GLU A 59 10.46 5.98 -0.64
C GLU A 59 11.96 6.12 -0.34
N VAL A 60 12.29 6.85 0.71
CA VAL A 60 13.66 6.93 1.22
C VAL A 60 13.99 5.67 2.01
N VAL A 61 14.76 4.76 1.40
CA VAL A 61 15.14 3.48 2.02
C VAL A 61 16.51 3.51 2.68
N GLY A 62 17.26 4.60 2.52
CA GLY A 62 18.57 4.73 3.15
C GLY A 62 19.35 5.96 2.75
N PHE A 63 20.55 6.04 3.31
CA PHE A 63 21.50 7.12 3.04
C PHE A 63 22.87 6.52 2.76
N LYS A 64 23.60 7.13 1.84
CA LYS A 64 24.96 6.75 1.52
C LYS A 64 25.78 8.02 1.21
N ASP A 65 26.81 8.26 1.99
CA ASP A 65 27.59 9.50 1.91
C ASP A 65 26.67 10.73 2.03
N SER A 66 26.61 11.54 0.98
CA SER A 66 25.72 12.74 0.93
C SER A 66 24.45 12.50 0.11
N HIS A 67 24.16 11.27 -0.27
CA HIS A 67 23.02 10.91 -1.10
C HIS A 67 21.92 10.23 -0.29
N ILE A 68 20.69 10.48 -0.69
CA ILE A 68 19.55 9.69 -0.29
C ILE A 68 19.36 8.55 -1.29
N ILE A 69 19.00 7.38 -0.79
CA ILE A 69 18.67 6.21 -1.61
C ILE A 69 17.16 6.09 -1.65
N LEU A 70 16.62 6.17 -2.84
CA LEU A 70 15.20 6.12 -3.12
C LEU A 70 14.84 4.77 -3.76
N MET A 71 13.73 4.19 -3.34
CA MET A 71 13.12 3.02 -3.95
C MET A 71 11.77 3.43 -4.57
N PRO A 72 11.63 3.39 -5.89
CA PRO A 72 10.40 3.76 -6.56
C PRO A 72 9.32 2.70 -6.34
N PHE A 73 8.07 3.13 -6.23
CA PHE A 73 6.90 2.26 -6.15
C PHE A 73 6.40 1.83 -7.54
N ASP A 74 6.64 2.69 -8.55
CA ASP A 74 6.20 2.47 -9.92
C ASP A 74 7.40 2.21 -10.86
N ASN A 75 7.09 1.98 -12.14
CA ASN A 75 8.10 1.83 -13.18
C ASN A 75 8.97 3.09 -13.27
N VAL A 76 10.27 2.89 -13.40
CA VAL A 76 11.28 3.96 -13.49
C VAL A 76 11.50 4.48 -14.91
N GLU A 77 10.64 4.15 -15.87
CA GLU A 77 10.75 4.68 -17.22
C GLU A 77 10.71 6.21 -17.20
N GLY A 78 11.67 6.82 -17.88
CA GLY A 78 11.83 8.29 -17.90
C GLY A 78 12.66 8.88 -16.77
N VAL A 79 12.96 8.14 -15.71
CA VAL A 79 13.85 8.62 -14.65
C VAL A 79 15.30 8.62 -15.16
N GLY A 80 15.93 9.77 -15.13
CA GLY A 80 17.32 9.96 -15.53
C GLY A 80 18.09 10.89 -14.61
N VAL A 81 19.40 10.96 -14.83
CA VAL A 81 20.28 11.88 -14.10
C VAL A 81 19.80 13.33 -14.32
N GLY A 82 19.69 14.07 -13.23
CA GLY A 82 19.24 15.46 -13.24
C GLY A 82 17.73 15.64 -13.02
N CYS A 83 16.92 14.58 -12.99
CA CYS A 83 15.52 14.67 -12.59
C CYS A 83 15.41 15.30 -11.20
N ILE A 84 14.41 16.18 -11.02
CA ILE A 84 14.21 16.89 -9.76
C ILE A 84 13.51 15.94 -8.77
N VAL A 85 13.98 15.97 -7.52
CA VAL A 85 13.41 15.20 -6.42
C VAL A 85 12.86 16.16 -5.37
N GLU A 86 11.61 15.98 -4.99
CA GLU A 86 10.93 16.72 -3.92
C GLU A 86 10.57 15.76 -2.79
N ASN A 87 10.91 16.11 -1.54
CA ASN A 87 10.44 15.38 -0.37
C ASN A 87 9.10 15.95 0.08
N THR A 88 8.11 15.10 0.33
CA THR A 88 6.80 15.49 0.84
C THR A 88 6.83 15.84 2.33
N GLY A 89 7.86 15.36 3.06
CA GLY A 89 8.03 15.58 4.50
C GLY A 89 7.25 14.61 5.38
N HIS A 90 6.56 13.65 4.79
CA HIS A 90 5.82 12.61 5.50
C HIS A 90 6.00 11.25 4.80
N PRO A 91 5.82 10.13 5.51
CA PRO A 91 5.80 8.81 4.91
C PRO A 91 4.56 8.62 4.02
N LEU A 92 4.54 7.51 3.26
CA LEU A 92 3.38 7.17 2.45
C LEU A 92 2.16 6.95 3.35
N THR A 93 1.07 7.65 3.03
CA THR A 93 -0.24 7.52 3.64
C THR A 93 -1.24 6.97 2.62
N VAL A 94 -2.26 6.30 3.10
CA VAL A 94 -3.39 5.83 2.29
C VAL A 94 -4.66 6.49 2.78
N ALA A 95 -5.47 6.96 1.84
CA ALA A 95 -6.81 7.45 2.13
C ALA A 95 -7.72 6.26 2.43
N VAL A 96 -8.52 6.36 3.49
CA VAL A 96 -9.41 5.30 3.94
C VAL A 96 -10.78 5.87 4.32
N GLY A 97 -11.81 5.06 4.12
CA GLY A 97 -13.20 5.39 4.44
C GLY A 97 -14.09 4.19 4.18
N ASP A 98 -15.35 4.26 4.66
CA ASP A 98 -16.31 3.18 4.47
C ASP A 98 -16.63 2.95 2.98
N GLU A 99 -16.46 3.97 2.15
CA GLU A 99 -16.68 3.88 0.70
C GLU A 99 -15.63 3.04 -0.05
N LEU A 100 -14.51 2.67 0.58
CA LEU A 100 -13.59 1.67 0.02
C LEU A 100 -14.16 0.26 0.00
N LEU A 101 -15.25 0.00 0.73
CA LEU A 101 -15.90 -1.31 0.68
C LEU A 101 -16.48 -1.58 -0.71
N GLY A 102 -16.15 -2.71 -1.27
CA GLY A 102 -16.53 -3.07 -2.63
C GLY A 102 -15.51 -2.70 -3.69
N HIS A 103 -14.40 -2.04 -3.31
CA HIS A 103 -13.40 -1.55 -4.24
C HIS A 103 -12.08 -2.31 -4.18
N THR A 104 -11.29 -2.12 -5.24
CA THR A 104 -9.94 -2.64 -5.36
C THR A 104 -8.92 -1.52 -5.27
N VAL A 105 -7.83 -1.73 -4.54
CA VAL A 105 -6.73 -0.78 -4.40
C VAL A 105 -5.40 -1.44 -4.78
N ASP A 106 -4.45 -0.65 -5.21
CA ASP A 106 -3.09 -1.13 -5.48
C ASP A 106 -2.24 -1.24 -4.19
N GLY A 107 -0.97 -1.65 -4.34
CA GLY A 107 -0.05 -1.84 -3.20
C GLY A 107 0.34 -0.56 -2.46
N ILE A 108 0.02 0.61 -2.99
CA ILE A 108 0.24 1.92 -2.37
C ILE A 108 -1.07 2.64 -2.01
N GLY A 109 -2.20 1.93 -2.11
CA GLY A 109 -3.51 2.41 -1.67
C GLY A 109 -4.32 3.20 -2.70
N ARG A 110 -3.87 3.29 -3.96
CA ARG A 110 -4.67 3.95 -5.02
C ARG A 110 -5.83 3.05 -5.44
N VAL A 111 -7.00 3.62 -5.56
CA VAL A 111 -8.19 2.92 -6.08
C VAL A 111 -7.98 2.58 -7.56
N THR A 112 -8.28 1.33 -7.96
CA THR A 112 -7.97 0.82 -9.31
C THR A 112 -9.18 0.54 -10.19
N ASP A 113 -10.38 0.53 -9.62
CA ASP A 113 -11.63 0.17 -10.31
C ASP A 113 -12.60 1.35 -10.52
N CYS A 114 -12.31 2.51 -9.92
CA CYS A 114 -13.05 3.76 -10.15
C CYS A 114 -12.11 4.97 -10.02
N ASP A 115 -12.61 6.20 -10.27
CA ASP A 115 -11.85 7.41 -9.95
C ASP A 115 -11.94 7.65 -8.44
N GLU A 116 -10.78 7.72 -7.76
CA GLU A 116 -10.69 7.97 -6.31
C GLU A 116 -11.41 9.26 -5.88
N LYS A 117 -11.54 10.22 -6.78
CA LYS A 117 -12.26 11.49 -6.52
C LYS A 117 -13.78 11.32 -6.35
N ASP A 118 -14.31 10.18 -6.80
CA ASP A 118 -15.71 9.85 -6.65
C ASP A 118 -16.04 9.23 -5.28
N LEU A 119 -15.00 8.98 -4.45
CA LEU A 119 -15.13 8.40 -3.12
C LEU A 119 -14.88 9.46 -2.03
N GLU A 120 -15.74 9.48 -1.02
CA GLU A 120 -15.54 10.28 0.20
C GLU A 120 -14.67 9.49 1.19
N LEU A 121 -13.36 9.71 1.13
CA LEU A 121 -12.39 9.07 2.03
C LEU A 121 -12.02 10.04 3.15
N ASP A 122 -12.51 9.76 4.36
CA ASP A 122 -12.52 10.70 5.48
C ASP A 122 -11.18 10.82 6.22
N SER A 123 -10.30 9.85 6.06
CA SER A 123 -9.10 9.74 6.88
C SER A 123 -7.89 9.29 6.08
N GLU A 124 -6.71 9.73 6.51
CA GLU A 124 -5.43 9.23 5.99
C GLU A 124 -4.68 8.47 7.08
N TYR A 125 -4.18 7.30 6.75
CA TYR A 125 -3.37 6.49 7.64
C TYR A 125 -1.99 6.21 7.04
N PRO A 126 -0.91 6.31 7.84
CA PRO A 126 0.41 5.91 7.38
C PRO A 126 0.43 4.39 7.13
N ILE A 127 1.06 3.95 6.04
CA ILE A 127 1.22 2.51 5.75
C ILE A 127 2.09 1.86 6.82
N GLU A 128 3.13 2.55 7.28
CA GLU A 128 3.95 2.11 8.39
C GLU A 128 3.44 2.69 9.70
N ALA A 129 2.77 1.87 10.49
CA ALA A 129 2.37 2.19 11.85
C ALA A 129 3.11 1.32 12.86
N PRO A 130 3.52 1.86 14.02
CA PRO A 130 4.11 1.04 15.07
C PRO A 130 3.10 -0.01 15.54
N PRO A 131 3.55 -1.23 15.86
CA PRO A 131 2.65 -2.25 16.37
C PRO A 131 2.04 -1.78 17.72
N PRO A 132 0.79 -2.17 18.02
CA PRO A 132 0.18 -1.87 19.31
C PRO A 132 0.98 -2.50 20.44
N ASP A 133 0.97 -1.85 21.61
CA ASP A 133 1.63 -2.33 22.81
C ASP A 133 1.21 -3.79 23.10
N PRO A 134 2.14 -4.71 23.40
CA PRO A 134 1.83 -6.10 23.72
C PRO A 134 0.83 -6.24 24.85
N MET A 135 0.85 -5.35 25.84
CA MET A 135 -0.06 -5.38 27.00
C MET A 135 -1.46 -4.84 26.69
N SER A 136 -1.62 -4.08 25.60
CA SER A 136 -2.92 -3.61 25.12
C SER A 136 -3.67 -4.64 24.28
N ARG A 137 -3.05 -5.76 23.94
CA ARG A 137 -3.68 -6.82 23.14
C ARG A 137 -4.59 -7.66 24.01
N GLU A 138 -5.83 -7.81 23.58
CA GLU A 138 -6.77 -8.70 24.23
C GLU A 138 -6.37 -10.18 24.06
N ILE A 139 -6.70 -10.97 25.08
CA ILE A 139 -6.54 -12.44 25.04
C ILE A 139 -7.59 -13.01 24.09
N ILE A 140 -7.19 -13.93 23.23
CA ILE A 140 -8.12 -14.60 22.31
C ILE A 140 -9.04 -15.52 23.12
N SER A 141 -10.29 -15.10 23.29
CA SER A 141 -11.33 -15.83 24.04
C SER A 141 -12.54 -16.19 23.17
N ASP A 142 -12.81 -15.37 22.15
CA ASP A 142 -14.01 -15.50 21.33
C ASP A 142 -13.75 -16.29 20.06
N VAL A 143 -14.69 -17.15 19.68
CA VAL A 143 -14.64 -17.91 18.43
C VAL A 143 -15.04 -17.01 17.25
N LEU A 144 -14.29 -17.08 16.17
CA LEU A 144 -14.64 -16.49 14.87
C LEU A 144 -15.06 -17.60 13.90
N PRO A 145 -16.35 -17.80 13.65
CA PRO A 145 -16.79 -18.73 12.62
C PRO A 145 -16.38 -18.23 11.22
N LEU A 146 -15.73 -19.11 10.45
CA LEU A 146 -15.33 -18.83 9.07
C LEU A 146 -16.37 -19.26 8.03
N GLY A 147 -17.45 -19.94 8.50
CA GLY A 147 -18.57 -20.38 7.67
C GLY A 147 -18.29 -21.60 6.81
N VAL A 148 -17.18 -22.30 7.02
CA VAL A 148 -16.84 -23.55 6.36
C VAL A 148 -16.93 -24.69 7.35
N LYS A 149 -17.92 -25.59 7.18
CA LYS A 149 -18.27 -26.65 8.14
C LYS A 149 -17.07 -27.52 8.57
N ALA A 150 -16.18 -27.84 7.64
CA ALA A 150 -14.99 -28.65 7.93
C ALA A 150 -14.00 -27.89 8.84
N VAL A 151 -13.90 -26.56 8.69
CA VAL A 151 -13.04 -25.72 9.52
C VAL A 151 -13.71 -25.45 10.85
N ASP A 152 -14.93 -24.92 10.83
CA ASP A 152 -15.66 -24.53 12.07
C ASP A 152 -15.95 -25.73 12.98
N GLY A 153 -16.10 -26.94 12.42
CA GLY A 153 -16.38 -28.14 13.18
C GLY A 153 -15.16 -28.89 13.72
N LEU A 154 -13.99 -28.72 13.09
CA LEU A 154 -12.77 -29.47 13.43
C LEU A 154 -11.60 -28.59 13.86
N ILE A 155 -11.57 -27.32 13.45
CA ILE A 155 -10.46 -26.40 13.68
C ILE A 155 -11.08 -25.10 14.21
N THR A 156 -11.12 -24.94 15.53
CA THR A 156 -11.65 -23.71 16.13
C THR A 156 -10.70 -22.54 15.85
N VAL A 157 -11.22 -21.45 15.26
CA VAL A 157 -10.50 -20.20 15.03
C VAL A 157 -11.03 -19.12 15.95
N GLY A 158 -10.14 -18.42 16.65
CA GLY A 158 -10.50 -17.33 17.55
C GLY A 158 -10.36 -15.95 16.88
N LYS A 159 -11.09 -14.96 17.35
CA LYS A 159 -10.93 -13.56 16.96
C LYS A 159 -9.51 -13.09 17.31
N GLY A 160 -8.78 -12.53 16.34
CA GLY A 160 -7.39 -12.12 16.49
C GLY A 160 -6.35 -13.22 16.26
N GLN A 161 -6.78 -14.46 15.99
CA GLN A 161 -5.89 -15.58 15.71
C GLN A 161 -5.32 -15.48 14.30
N ARG A 162 -4.03 -15.84 14.16
CA ARG A 162 -3.37 -16.02 12.85
C ARG A 162 -3.47 -17.49 12.44
N ILE A 163 -3.94 -17.74 11.24
CA ILE A 163 -4.01 -19.07 10.64
C ILE A 163 -3.25 -19.11 9.33
N GLY A 164 -2.68 -20.26 8.99
CA GLY A 164 -1.98 -20.48 7.71
C GLY A 164 -2.72 -21.50 6.88
N ILE A 165 -2.87 -21.22 5.58
CA ILE A 165 -3.38 -22.17 4.57
C ILE A 165 -2.22 -22.51 3.63
N PHE A 166 -1.63 -23.65 3.82
CA PHE A 166 -0.50 -24.12 3.02
C PHE A 166 -0.99 -25.18 2.02
N ALA A 167 -0.82 -24.87 0.73
CA ALA A 167 -1.29 -25.76 -0.32
C ALA A 167 -0.45 -25.58 -1.59
N GLY A 168 -0.32 -26.65 -2.37
CA GLY A 168 0.24 -26.59 -3.71
C GLY A 168 -0.63 -25.78 -4.69
N SER A 169 -0.16 -25.60 -5.91
CA SER A 169 -0.96 -24.96 -6.95
C SER A 169 -2.16 -25.83 -7.33
N GLY A 170 -3.32 -25.21 -7.58
CA GLY A 170 -4.52 -25.85 -8.10
C GLY A 170 -5.34 -26.70 -7.13
N VAL A 171 -5.02 -26.73 -5.83
CA VAL A 171 -5.74 -27.54 -4.82
C VAL A 171 -6.91 -26.83 -4.14
N GLY A 172 -7.27 -25.61 -4.58
CA GLY A 172 -8.43 -24.88 -4.07
C GLY A 172 -8.14 -23.88 -2.93
N LYS A 173 -6.89 -23.41 -2.75
CA LYS A 173 -6.52 -22.41 -1.76
C LYS A 173 -7.36 -21.12 -1.93
N SER A 174 -7.42 -20.56 -3.13
CA SER A 174 -8.16 -19.34 -3.44
C SER A 174 -9.67 -19.54 -3.28
N THR A 175 -10.20 -20.70 -3.68
CA THR A 175 -11.61 -21.06 -3.47
C THR A 175 -11.96 -21.12 -1.98
N LEU A 176 -11.09 -21.70 -1.15
CA LEU A 176 -11.29 -21.73 0.30
C LEU A 176 -11.24 -20.32 0.91
N LEU A 177 -10.32 -19.48 0.44
CA LEU A 177 -10.24 -18.08 0.87
C LEU A 177 -11.50 -17.29 0.50
N GLY A 178 -12.02 -17.48 -0.72
CA GLY A 178 -13.30 -16.90 -1.15
C GLY A 178 -14.48 -17.40 -0.31
N MET A 179 -14.50 -18.68 0.06
CA MET A 179 -15.51 -19.22 0.99
C MET A 179 -15.44 -18.55 2.36
N PHE A 180 -14.26 -18.32 2.91
CA PHE A 180 -14.09 -17.59 4.16
C PHE A 180 -14.61 -16.16 4.03
N ALA A 181 -14.19 -15.43 2.99
CA ALA A 181 -14.59 -14.05 2.80
C ALA A 181 -16.11 -13.86 2.69
N ARG A 182 -16.81 -14.79 2.01
CA ARG A 182 -18.27 -14.75 1.90
C ARG A 182 -19.02 -15.13 3.17
N ASN A 183 -18.50 -16.11 3.93
CA ASN A 183 -19.28 -16.75 4.97
C ASN A 183 -18.83 -16.43 6.40
N THR A 184 -17.68 -15.78 6.57
CA THR A 184 -17.19 -15.39 7.90
C THR A 184 -18.14 -14.42 8.60
N LYS A 185 -18.15 -14.47 9.92
CA LYS A 185 -18.85 -13.49 10.77
C LYS A 185 -18.01 -12.24 11.06
N ALA A 186 -16.87 -12.05 10.39
CA ALA A 186 -16.15 -10.78 10.43
C ALA A 186 -16.99 -9.67 9.79
N ASP A 187 -16.91 -8.46 10.31
CA ASP A 187 -17.67 -7.31 9.80
C ASP A 187 -17.16 -6.90 8.40
N ILE A 188 -15.86 -6.84 8.23
CA ILE A 188 -15.16 -6.42 7.02
C ILE A 188 -14.06 -7.42 6.67
N ASN A 189 -13.81 -7.63 5.39
CA ASN A 189 -12.66 -8.38 4.90
C ASN A 189 -11.68 -7.45 4.20
N VAL A 190 -10.40 -7.55 4.55
CA VAL A 190 -9.31 -6.95 3.78
C VAL A 190 -8.49 -8.08 3.17
N ILE A 191 -8.49 -8.17 1.85
CA ILE A 191 -7.90 -9.29 1.10
C ILE A 191 -6.73 -8.78 0.29
N ALA A 192 -5.51 -9.17 0.65
CA ALA A 192 -4.31 -8.82 -0.10
C ALA A 192 -3.90 -9.96 -1.04
N LEU A 193 -3.96 -9.70 -2.34
CA LEU A 193 -3.51 -10.61 -3.39
C LEU A 193 -2.11 -10.18 -3.85
N ILE A 194 -1.09 -10.78 -3.21
CA ILE A 194 0.31 -10.41 -3.42
C ILE A 194 0.99 -11.46 -4.31
N GLY A 195 1.59 -10.99 -5.41
CA GLY A 195 2.30 -11.86 -6.35
C GLY A 195 1.39 -12.79 -7.15
N GLU A 196 0.10 -12.51 -7.21
CA GLU A 196 -0.86 -13.25 -8.04
C GLU A 196 -0.84 -12.75 -9.49
N ARG A 197 -1.21 -13.61 -10.42
CA ARG A 197 -1.31 -13.23 -11.83
C ARG A 197 -2.62 -12.46 -12.07
N GLY A 198 -2.61 -11.42 -12.89
CA GLY A 198 -3.79 -10.59 -13.17
C GLY A 198 -5.03 -11.39 -13.57
N ARG A 199 -4.86 -12.54 -14.29
CA ARG A 199 -5.97 -13.44 -14.63
C ARG A 199 -6.55 -14.14 -13.40
N GLU A 200 -5.70 -14.59 -12.46
CA GLU A 200 -6.12 -15.28 -11.23
C GLU A 200 -6.82 -14.31 -10.28
N VAL A 201 -6.38 -13.04 -10.24
CA VAL A 201 -7.03 -11.96 -9.49
C VAL A 201 -8.46 -11.75 -9.96
N ARG A 202 -8.66 -11.61 -11.28
CA ARG A 202 -10.00 -11.40 -11.84
C ARG A 202 -10.92 -12.59 -11.57
N GLU A 203 -10.40 -13.81 -11.76
CA GLU A 203 -11.15 -15.04 -11.49
C GLU A 203 -11.54 -15.14 -10.01
N PHE A 204 -10.65 -14.76 -9.09
CA PHE A 204 -10.94 -14.71 -7.67
C PHE A 204 -12.05 -13.73 -7.33
N ILE A 205 -11.98 -12.50 -7.83
CA ILE A 205 -12.98 -11.45 -7.56
C ILE A 205 -14.34 -11.84 -8.13
N GLU A 206 -14.40 -12.26 -9.40
CA GLU A 206 -15.67 -12.53 -10.08
C GLU A 206 -16.32 -13.85 -9.63
N ARG A 207 -15.53 -14.92 -9.43
CA ARG A 207 -16.04 -16.26 -9.18
C ARG A 207 -15.97 -16.67 -7.71
N ASP A 208 -14.80 -16.51 -7.10
CA ASP A 208 -14.56 -17.03 -5.75
C ASP A 208 -15.08 -16.08 -4.67
N LEU A 209 -14.92 -14.78 -4.82
CA LEU A 209 -15.45 -13.77 -3.92
C LEU A 209 -16.91 -13.42 -4.25
N GLY A 210 -17.19 -13.14 -5.50
CA GLY A 210 -18.52 -12.77 -6.00
C GLY A 210 -19.03 -11.43 -5.45
N PRO A 211 -20.20 -10.96 -5.91
CA PRO A 211 -20.72 -9.64 -5.54
C PRO A 211 -21.04 -9.51 -4.03
N GLU A 212 -21.55 -10.57 -3.40
CA GLU A 212 -21.85 -10.55 -1.96
C GLU A 212 -20.59 -10.45 -1.10
N GLY A 213 -19.55 -11.20 -1.47
CA GLY A 213 -18.27 -11.13 -0.78
C GLY A 213 -17.57 -9.81 -1.02
N MET A 214 -17.63 -9.28 -2.24
CA MET A 214 -17.00 -8.01 -2.61
C MET A 214 -17.62 -6.83 -1.87
N ALA A 215 -18.95 -6.78 -1.71
CA ALA A 215 -19.65 -5.69 -1.04
C ALA A 215 -19.19 -5.43 0.41
N ARG A 216 -18.55 -6.39 1.05
CA ARG A 216 -18.01 -6.29 2.42
C ARG A 216 -16.50 -6.46 2.47
N SER A 217 -15.84 -6.30 1.34
CA SER A 217 -14.39 -6.51 1.23
C SER A 217 -13.70 -5.32 0.57
N VAL A 218 -12.44 -5.12 0.95
CA VAL A 218 -11.49 -4.31 0.19
C VAL A 218 -10.42 -5.26 -0.33
N VAL A 219 -10.12 -5.21 -1.63
CA VAL A 219 -9.12 -6.07 -2.24
C VAL A 219 -7.88 -5.27 -2.59
N VAL A 220 -6.75 -5.59 -1.96
CA VAL A 220 -5.45 -4.97 -2.22
C VAL A 220 -4.70 -5.80 -3.25
N LEU A 221 -4.32 -5.18 -4.35
CA LEU A 221 -3.67 -5.83 -5.49
C LEU A 221 -2.18 -5.46 -5.55
N SER A 222 -1.31 -6.44 -5.35
CA SER A 222 0.11 -6.29 -5.66
C SER A 222 0.48 -7.26 -6.75
N LEU A 223 0.49 -6.79 -7.99
CA LEU A 223 0.76 -7.61 -9.16
C LEU A 223 2.24 -8.00 -9.24
N ILE A 224 2.52 -9.15 -9.84
CA ILE A 224 3.87 -9.74 -9.98
C ILE A 224 4.90 -8.76 -10.58
N HIS A 225 4.46 -7.83 -11.43
CA HIS A 225 5.35 -6.86 -12.06
C HIS A 225 5.99 -5.86 -11.09
N ILE A 226 5.41 -5.68 -9.91
CA ILE A 226 5.91 -4.77 -8.86
C ILE A 226 6.67 -5.57 -7.78
N SER A 227 6.30 -6.82 -7.54
CA SER A 227 6.81 -7.63 -6.43
C SER A 227 7.92 -8.63 -6.78
N GLU A 228 8.25 -8.83 -8.06
CA GLU A 228 9.30 -9.79 -8.48
C GLU A 228 10.35 -9.18 -9.41
N PRO A 229 11.33 -8.44 -8.90
CA PRO A 229 12.50 -8.09 -9.71
C PRO A 229 13.49 -9.24 -9.90
N THR A 230 13.43 -10.31 -9.11
CA THR A 230 14.47 -11.35 -9.20
C THR A 230 14.00 -12.72 -8.71
N ARG A 231 13.23 -13.45 -9.52
CA ARG A 231 13.46 -14.90 -9.54
C ARG A 231 14.46 -15.20 -10.66
N PRO A 232 15.66 -15.71 -10.35
CA PRO A 232 16.51 -16.27 -11.39
C PRO A 232 15.67 -17.36 -12.08
N ARG A 233 15.43 -17.21 -13.40
CA ARG A 233 14.90 -18.30 -14.20
C ARG A 233 15.93 -19.42 -14.10
N LEU A 234 15.66 -20.42 -13.29
CA LEU A 234 16.31 -21.70 -13.41
C LEU A 234 15.87 -22.26 -14.77
N ILE A 235 16.72 -22.07 -15.76
CA ILE A 235 16.61 -22.74 -17.05
C ILE A 235 16.98 -24.20 -16.75
N SER A 236 15.98 -25.06 -16.76
CA SER A 236 16.15 -26.51 -16.85
C SER A 236 16.32 -26.92 -18.29
#